data_29b2791253e9fda0f49da24f56551a20
#
_entry.id   29b2791253e9fda0f49da24f56551a20
#
_cell.length_a   1.000
_cell.length_b   1.000
_cell.length_c   1.000
_cell.angle_alpha   90.00
_cell.angle_beta   90.00
_cell.angle_gamma   90.00
#
_symmetry.space_group_name_H-M   'P 1'
#
loop_
_entity.id
_entity.type
_entity.pdbx_description
1 polymer ?
#
loop_
_entity_poly.entity_id
_entity_poly.type
_entity_poly.pdbx_seq_one_letter_code
_entity_poly.pdbx_strand_id
1 'polypeptide(L)'
;SKGSMGNLFYYEDALHAVGLRKRFDWPTNTSILKISNSGKVSYKFHSFDRNVVKAEVNESILYFLYEDSGKTLLRDATNNIDLINSEVTIKDFAFNDEKTYVIANSFSSPDEIYELSNGQLTKISKANNSFTKKVKTWDCQYKRIDTGKSEVDTWGIFVGKDKPTILNIHGGPATQYAFTFFDEFQTYASAGFNVIACNPRGSSGRGHDFLRDVCGNKWGVTDMHDVLTSFKNMKKVMGITNKNDGIMGGSYGGFMTSWIISHHPNMFKSAIVERALLNWETMV
;
A
#
# COMPACT_ATOMS: atom_id res chain seq x y z
N SER A 1 18.30 -12.21 18.66
CA SER A 1 17.06 -12.23 17.86
C SER A 1 17.43 -12.10 16.38
N LYS A 2 16.98 -13.06 15.59
CA LYS A 2 17.24 -13.05 14.14
C LYS A 2 16.20 -12.14 13.48
N GLY A 3 16.66 -11.13 12.72
CA GLY A 3 15.80 -10.34 11.86
C GLY A 3 15.31 -11.12 10.63
N SER A 4 14.52 -10.50 9.81
CA SER A 4 14.14 -10.97 8.48
C SER A 4 14.91 -10.18 7.43
N MET A 5 15.57 -10.84 6.51
CA MET A 5 16.39 -10.21 5.46
C MET A 5 16.12 -10.90 4.13
N GLY A 6 15.98 -10.11 3.08
CA GLY A 6 15.92 -10.52 1.69
C GLY A 6 16.73 -9.58 0.83
N ASN A 7 16.72 -9.76 -0.49
CA ASN A 7 17.34 -8.88 -1.46
C ASN A 7 18.76 -8.46 -1.05
N LEU A 8 19.69 -9.43 -1.09
CA LEU A 8 21.12 -9.21 -0.76
C LEU A 8 21.84 -8.55 -1.92
N PHE A 9 22.70 -7.57 -1.61
CA PHE A 9 23.53 -6.87 -2.60
C PHE A 9 24.82 -6.32 -1.99
N TYR A 10 25.83 -6.08 -2.81
CA TYR A 10 27.10 -5.45 -2.43
C TYR A 10 27.06 -3.96 -2.74
N TYR A 11 27.46 -3.12 -1.79
CA TYR A 11 27.57 -1.67 -1.94
C TYR A 11 28.62 -1.12 -0.97
N GLU A 12 29.49 -0.20 -1.42
CA GLU A 12 30.58 0.40 -0.61
C GLU A 12 31.38 -0.69 0.15
N ASP A 13 31.86 -1.69 -0.58
CA ASP A 13 32.68 -2.81 -0.07
C ASP A 13 32.05 -3.59 1.10
N ALA A 14 30.74 -3.57 1.22
CA ALA A 14 30.02 -4.31 2.26
C ALA A 14 28.79 -5.01 1.72
N LEU A 15 28.42 -6.11 2.39
CA LEU A 15 27.16 -6.80 2.13
C LEU A 15 26.00 -6.01 2.75
N HIS A 16 24.95 -5.84 1.97
CA HIS A 16 23.71 -5.19 2.40
C HIS A 16 22.50 -6.09 2.14
N ALA A 17 21.40 -5.79 2.82
CA ALA A 17 20.12 -6.46 2.64
C ALA A 17 18.95 -5.49 2.83
N VAL A 18 17.83 -5.74 2.20
CA VAL A 18 16.54 -5.15 2.59
C VAL A 18 15.89 -6.02 3.66
N GLY A 19 15.48 -5.44 4.78
CA GLY A 19 14.85 -6.22 5.82
C GLY A 19 14.71 -5.53 7.18
N LEU A 20 14.45 -6.35 8.18
CA LEU A 20 14.30 -5.95 9.58
C LEU A 20 15.50 -6.43 10.39
N ARG A 21 16.10 -5.55 11.19
CA ARG A 21 17.23 -5.90 12.05
C ARG A 21 16.85 -6.89 13.15
N LYS A 22 15.61 -6.76 13.69
CA LYS A 22 15.10 -7.61 14.76
C LYS A 22 13.69 -8.06 14.45
N ARG A 23 13.40 -9.35 14.62
CA ARG A 23 12.08 -9.93 14.41
C ARG A 23 10.99 -9.33 15.33
N PHE A 24 11.37 -8.92 16.54
CA PHE A 24 10.43 -8.38 17.54
C PHE A 24 10.23 -6.86 17.45
N ASP A 25 10.85 -6.19 16.45
CA ASP A 25 10.58 -4.78 16.18
C ASP A 25 9.29 -4.58 15.36
N TRP A 26 8.63 -5.67 14.95
CA TRP A 26 7.38 -5.63 14.19
C TRP A 26 6.20 -5.06 15.01
N PRO A 27 5.32 -4.20 14.44
CA PRO A 27 5.41 -3.66 13.10
C PRO A 27 6.44 -2.53 13.00
N THR A 28 7.29 -2.61 12.00
CA THR A 28 8.26 -1.56 11.65
C THR A 28 8.55 -1.61 10.16
N ASN A 29 8.99 -0.49 9.59
CA ASN A 29 9.38 -0.43 8.19
C ASN A 29 10.60 -1.32 7.92
N THR A 30 10.60 -2.03 6.80
CA THR A 30 11.81 -2.61 6.24
C THR A 30 12.77 -1.51 5.82
N SER A 31 14.06 -1.78 5.93
CA SER A 31 15.12 -0.79 5.68
C SER A 31 16.30 -1.45 5.00
N ILE A 32 17.25 -0.66 4.53
CA ILE A 32 18.53 -1.15 4.05
C ILE A 32 19.45 -1.37 5.25
N LEU A 33 19.90 -2.60 5.38
CA LEU A 33 20.78 -3.08 6.45
C LEU A 33 22.18 -3.29 5.91
N LYS A 34 23.20 -2.84 6.65
CA LYS A 34 24.60 -3.16 6.40
C LYS A 34 25.03 -4.34 7.28
N ILE A 35 25.69 -5.33 6.69
CA ILE A 35 26.17 -6.54 7.35
C ILE A 35 27.69 -6.51 7.34
N SER A 36 28.32 -6.42 8.51
CA SER A 36 29.76 -6.46 8.62
C SER A 36 30.33 -7.87 8.43
N ASN A 37 31.64 -8.00 8.19
CA ASN A 37 32.33 -9.28 8.08
C ASN A 37 32.21 -10.14 9.36
N SER A 38 32.00 -9.54 10.53
CA SER A 38 31.70 -10.25 11.79
C SER A 38 30.23 -10.64 11.95
N GLY A 39 29.37 -10.37 10.95
CA GLY A 39 27.93 -10.63 11.01
C GLY A 39 27.13 -9.61 11.82
N LYS A 40 27.75 -8.50 12.26
CA LYS A 40 27.02 -7.42 12.95
C LYS A 40 26.14 -6.66 11.94
N VAL A 41 24.87 -6.47 12.29
CA VAL A 41 23.87 -5.79 11.46
C VAL A 41 23.59 -4.39 11.98
N SER A 42 23.58 -3.41 11.08
CA SER A 42 23.23 -2.01 11.38
C SER A 42 22.33 -1.44 10.26
N TYR A 43 21.58 -0.38 10.53
CA TYR A 43 20.84 0.34 9.50
C TYR A 43 21.79 1.20 8.67
N LYS A 44 21.63 1.21 7.33
CA LYS A 44 22.39 2.09 6.43
C LYS A 44 21.81 3.51 6.45
N PHE A 45 20.46 3.64 6.43
CA PHE A 45 19.75 4.92 6.42
C PHE A 45 18.85 5.02 7.64
N HIS A 46 19.34 5.55 8.76
CA HIS A 46 18.58 5.67 10.01
C HIS A 46 17.39 6.66 9.94
N SER A 47 17.52 7.69 9.11
CA SER A 47 16.52 8.76 8.99
C SER A 47 15.48 8.54 7.90
N PHE A 48 15.60 7.46 7.12
CA PHE A 48 14.64 7.18 6.07
C PHE A 48 13.44 6.40 6.64
N ASP A 49 12.37 7.14 6.93
CA ASP A 49 11.18 6.62 7.59
C ASP A 49 10.10 6.18 6.61
N ARG A 50 10.44 5.25 5.73
CA ARG A 50 9.51 4.60 4.79
C ARG A 50 9.88 3.13 4.62
N ASN A 51 8.90 2.34 4.21
CA ASN A 51 9.08 0.91 3.96
C ASN A 51 9.85 0.69 2.66
N VAL A 52 11.07 0.18 2.74
CA VAL A 52 11.89 -0.18 1.56
C VAL A 52 11.46 -1.56 1.07
N VAL A 53 11.15 -1.69 -0.21
CA VAL A 53 10.62 -2.92 -0.83
C VAL A 53 11.73 -3.73 -1.50
N LYS A 54 12.57 -3.07 -2.29
CA LYS A 54 13.66 -3.67 -3.08
C LYS A 54 14.81 -2.68 -3.20
N ALA A 55 16.05 -3.16 -3.23
CA ALA A 55 17.22 -2.35 -3.53
C ALA A 55 18.15 -3.04 -4.51
N GLU A 56 18.86 -2.25 -5.32
CA GLU A 56 19.83 -2.72 -6.31
C GLU A 56 20.90 -1.66 -6.53
N VAL A 57 22.11 -2.10 -6.90
CA VAL A 57 23.23 -1.22 -7.24
C VAL A 57 23.50 -1.28 -8.72
N ASN A 58 23.54 -0.13 -9.36
CA ASN A 58 23.98 0.03 -10.74
C ASN A 58 25.04 1.13 -10.83
N GLU A 59 26.19 0.83 -11.43
CA GLU A 59 27.31 1.78 -11.60
C GLU A 59 27.70 2.52 -10.31
N SER A 60 27.80 1.80 -9.20
CA SER A 60 28.09 2.34 -7.86
C SER A 60 27.01 3.25 -7.25
N ILE A 61 25.88 3.42 -7.89
CA ILE A 61 24.71 4.12 -7.37
C ILE A 61 23.76 3.11 -6.76
N LEU A 62 23.31 3.38 -5.54
CA LEU A 62 22.31 2.57 -4.85
C LEU A 62 20.92 3.09 -5.14
N TYR A 63 20.09 2.24 -5.72
CA TYR A 63 18.67 2.51 -5.97
C TYR A 63 17.78 1.65 -5.09
N PHE A 64 16.62 2.17 -4.70
CA PHE A 64 15.61 1.35 -4.01
C PHE A 64 14.19 1.79 -4.32
N LEU A 65 13.27 0.81 -4.26
CA LEU A 65 11.83 1.04 -4.20
C LEU A 65 11.39 1.23 -2.75
N TYR A 66 10.49 2.17 -2.53
CA TYR A 66 9.90 2.42 -1.23
C TYR A 66 8.44 2.84 -1.33
N GLU A 67 7.67 2.57 -0.27
CA GLU A 67 6.27 2.94 -0.17
C GLU A 67 6.11 4.34 0.42
N ASP A 68 5.29 5.18 -0.23
CA ASP A 68 4.90 6.50 0.30
C ASP A 68 3.48 6.87 -0.11
N SER A 69 2.59 6.95 0.89
CA SER A 69 1.21 7.46 0.71
C SER A 69 0.47 6.82 -0.46
N GLY A 70 0.47 5.47 -0.51
CA GLY A 70 -0.18 4.69 -1.58
C GLY A 70 0.58 4.67 -2.91
N LYS A 71 1.82 5.14 -2.94
CA LYS A 71 2.73 5.02 -4.09
C LYS A 71 3.84 4.04 -3.76
N THR A 72 4.43 3.44 -4.80
CA THR A 72 5.74 2.79 -4.69
C THR A 72 6.67 3.47 -5.68
N LEU A 73 7.69 4.15 -5.18
CA LEU A 73 8.55 5.06 -5.91
C LEU A 73 9.97 4.53 -6.00
N LEU A 74 10.70 4.92 -7.04
CA LEU A 74 12.11 4.61 -7.24
C LEU A 74 12.99 5.79 -6.81
N ARG A 75 13.96 5.53 -5.93
CA ARG A 75 14.89 6.50 -5.38
C ARG A 75 16.33 6.15 -5.71
N ASP A 76 17.09 7.14 -6.16
CA ASP A 76 18.55 7.16 -6.10
C ASP A 76 18.95 7.56 -4.67
N ALA A 77 19.43 6.59 -3.91
CA ALA A 77 19.80 6.80 -2.52
C ALA A 77 21.17 7.48 -2.37
N THR A 78 22.05 7.34 -3.35
CA THR A 78 23.40 7.94 -3.34
C THR A 78 23.31 9.45 -3.50
N ASN A 79 22.48 9.91 -4.42
CA ASN A 79 22.25 11.34 -4.67
C ASN A 79 21.05 11.91 -3.92
N ASN A 80 20.30 11.08 -3.20
CA ASN A 80 19.12 11.47 -2.41
C ASN A 80 17.98 12.07 -3.27
N ILE A 81 17.71 11.47 -4.44
CA ILE A 81 16.75 11.97 -5.44
C ILE A 81 15.70 10.91 -5.72
N ASP A 82 14.42 11.28 -5.67
CA ASP A 82 13.33 10.46 -6.20
C ASP A 82 13.28 10.60 -7.72
N LEU A 83 13.43 9.48 -8.43
CA LEU A 83 13.45 9.47 -9.90
C LEU A 83 12.08 9.70 -10.51
N ILE A 84 11.03 9.52 -9.71
CA ILE A 84 9.65 9.73 -10.10
C ILE A 84 8.81 10.09 -8.88
N ASN A 85 7.80 10.95 -9.07
CA ASN A 85 6.78 11.26 -8.06
C ASN A 85 5.40 11.35 -8.73
N SER A 86 4.87 10.20 -9.11
CA SER A 86 3.55 10.06 -9.76
C SER A 86 2.65 9.09 -8.97
N GLU A 87 1.36 9.14 -9.24
CA GLU A 87 0.35 8.23 -8.66
C GLU A 87 0.41 6.85 -9.31
N VAL A 88 1.50 6.14 -9.05
CA VAL A 88 1.81 4.82 -9.62
C VAL A 88 2.39 3.89 -8.56
N THR A 89 2.31 2.60 -8.84
CA THR A 89 3.06 1.57 -8.14
C THR A 89 4.12 1.00 -9.07
N ILE A 90 5.39 1.24 -8.75
CA ILE A 90 6.52 0.57 -9.40
C ILE A 90 6.72 -0.77 -8.69
N LYS A 91 6.65 -1.87 -9.44
CA LYS A 91 6.81 -3.23 -8.91
C LYS A 91 8.22 -3.75 -9.03
N ASP A 92 8.92 -3.31 -10.07
CA ASP A 92 10.29 -3.72 -10.33
C ASP A 92 11.00 -2.69 -11.20
N PHE A 93 12.33 -2.72 -11.24
CA PHE A 93 13.15 -1.87 -12.07
C PHE A 93 14.41 -2.61 -12.56
N ALA A 94 14.96 -2.14 -13.67
CA ALA A 94 16.20 -2.62 -14.24
C ALA A 94 16.90 -1.49 -14.99
N PHE A 95 18.21 -1.62 -15.18
CA PHE A 95 19.03 -0.69 -15.91
C PHE A 95 19.65 -1.37 -17.13
N ASN A 96 19.76 -0.64 -18.23
CA ASN A 96 20.51 -1.03 -19.40
C ASN A 96 21.13 0.22 -20.03
N ASP A 97 22.47 0.25 -20.11
CA ASP A 97 23.24 1.43 -20.51
C ASP A 97 22.80 2.67 -19.68
N GLU A 98 22.42 3.75 -20.35
CA GLU A 98 21.98 5.00 -19.71
C GLU A 98 20.47 5.02 -19.38
N LYS A 99 19.76 3.90 -19.56
CA LYS A 99 18.29 3.84 -19.47
C LYS A 99 17.82 3.11 -18.22
N THR A 100 16.77 3.64 -17.64
CA THR A 100 16.04 3.01 -16.54
C THR A 100 14.70 2.47 -17.05
N TYR A 101 14.45 1.20 -16.77
CA TYR A 101 13.18 0.55 -17.09
C TYR A 101 12.46 0.16 -15.80
N VAL A 102 11.14 0.28 -15.81
CA VAL A 102 10.32 -0.10 -14.66
C VAL A 102 9.12 -0.92 -15.10
N ILE A 103 8.71 -1.87 -14.25
CA ILE A 103 7.37 -2.46 -14.31
C ILE A 103 6.51 -1.60 -13.41
N ALA A 104 5.48 -0.99 -13.97
CA ALA A 104 4.60 -0.11 -13.22
C ALA A 104 3.15 -0.29 -13.65
N ASN A 105 2.25 0.07 -12.74
CA ASN A 105 0.82 0.15 -12.98
C ASN A 105 0.23 1.40 -12.31
N SER A 106 -1.03 1.67 -12.60
CA SER A 106 -1.82 2.67 -11.93
C SER A 106 -3.18 2.08 -11.55
N PHE A 107 -4.02 2.85 -10.91
CA PHE A 107 -5.33 2.38 -10.46
C PHE A 107 -6.23 1.82 -11.59
N SER A 108 -6.14 2.40 -12.77
CA SER A 108 -6.94 2.01 -13.95
C SER A 108 -6.16 1.27 -15.05
N SER A 109 -4.85 1.08 -14.88
CA SER A 109 -3.98 0.45 -15.88
C SER A 109 -3.17 -0.70 -15.26
N PRO A 110 -3.28 -1.94 -15.79
CA PRO A 110 -2.47 -3.09 -15.35
C PRO A 110 -0.98 -2.88 -15.61
N ASP A 111 -0.18 -3.83 -15.08
CA ASP A 111 1.28 -3.83 -15.20
C ASP A 111 1.75 -3.73 -16.65
N GLU A 112 2.63 -2.79 -16.93
CA GLU A 112 3.33 -2.65 -18.21
C GLU A 112 4.78 -2.26 -17.95
N ILE A 113 5.62 -2.43 -18.96
CA ILE A 113 7.01 -1.96 -18.91
C ILE A 113 7.06 -0.53 -19.45
N TYR A 114 7.77 0.30 -18.72
CA TYR A 114 8.01 1.71 -19.09
C TYR A 114 9.51 2.01 -19.10
N GLU A 115 9.92 2.90 -19.97
CA GLU A 115 11.19 3.63 -19.87
C GLU A 115 10.94 4.83 -18.95
N LEU A 116 11.76 4.97 -17.91
CA LEU A 116 11.73 6.11 -16.99
C LEU A 116 12.84 7.08 -17.36
N SER A 117 12.47 8.29 -17.71
CA SER A 117 13.39 9.38 -18.04
C SER A 117 12.86 10.72 -17.54
N ASN A 118 13.70 11.50 -16.87
CA ASN A 118 13.34 12.85 -16.37
C ASN A 118 12.02 12.88 -15.58
N GLY A 119 11.77 11.86 -14.74
CA GLY A 119 10.56 11.74 -13.94
C GLY A 119 9.29 11.36 -14.71
N GLN A 120 9.41 11.00 -15.99
CA GLN A 120 8.30 10.61 -16.84
C GLN A 120 8.39 9.13 -17.24
N LEU A 121 7.22 8.48 -17.31
CA LEU A 121 7.07 7.11 -17.76
C LEU A 121 6.59 7.05 -19.20
N THR A 122 7.41 6.48 -20.09
CA THR A 122 7.04 6.19 -21.47
C THR A 122 6.77 4.69 -21.61
N LYS A 123 5.51 4.32 -21.88
CA LYS A 123 5.12 2.92 -22.05
C LYS A 123 5.79 2.31 -23.27
N ILE A 124 6.50 1.19 -23.09
CA ILE A 124 7.19 0.46 -24.16
C ILE A 124 6.63 -0.93 -24.43
N SER A 125 5.92 -1.53 -23.46
CA SER A 125 5.28 -2.84 -23.66
C SER A 125 3.83 -2.71 -24.13
N LYS A 126 3.27 -3.84 -24.57
CA LYS A 126 1.87 -3.97 -25.00
C LYS A 126 1.22 -5.21 -24.38
N ALA A 127 1.71 -5.65 -23.21
CA ALA A 127 1.33 -6.91 -22.59
C ALA A 127 -0.19 -6.98 -22.33
N ASN A 128 -0.79 -5.88 -21.88
CA ASN A 128 -2.22 -5.81 -21.56
C ASN A 128 -3.09 -5.12 -22.61
N ASN A 129 -2.57 -4.86 -23.82
CA ASN A 129 -3.34 -4.19 -24.86
C ASN A 129 -4.64 -4.91 -25.26
N SER A 130 -4.65 -6.23 -25.29
CA SER A 130 -5.86 -6.99 -25.61
C SER A 130 -6.92 -6.88 -24.52
N PHE A 131 -6.51 -6.83 -23.26
CA PHE A 131 -7.37 -6.61 -22.11
C PHE A 131 -7.95 -5.20 -22.12
N THR A 132 -7.12 -4.17 -22.18
CA THR A 132 -7.53 -2.76 -22.11
C THR A 132 -8.40 -2.31 -23.28
N LYS A 133 -8.33 -2.99 -24.42
CA LYS A 133 -9.25 -2.77 -25.56
C LYS A 133 -10.64 -3.37 -25.36
N LYS A 134 -10.76 -4.40 -24.54
CA LYS A 134 -12.01 -5.17 -24.36
C LYS A 134 -12.71 -4.85 -23.04
N VAL A 135 -11.96 -4.44 -22.03
CA VAL A 135 -12.45 -4.21 -20.68
C VAL A 135 -12.35 -2.72 -20.36
N LYS A 136 -13.48 -2.13 -20.03
CA LYS A 136 -13.52 -0.77 -19.48
C LYS A 136 -13.01 -0.83 -18.05
N THR A 137 -11.96 -0.08 -17.76
CA THR A 137 -11.49 0.14 -16.40
C THR A 137 -12.08 1.40 -15.80
N TRP A 138 -12.22 1.41 -14.48
CA TRP A 138 -12.70 2.54 -13.71
C TRP A 138 -11.53 3.27 -13.08
N ASP A 139 -11.57 4.58 -13.12
CA ASP A 139 -10.61 5.42 -12.44
C ASP A 139 -11.01 5.67 -10.99
N CYS A 140 -10.07 6.12 -10.16
CA CYS A 140 -10.34 6.41 -8.76
C CYS A 140 -10.26 7.91 -8.48
N GLN A 141 -11.02 8.33 -7.46
CA GLN A 141 -10.82 9.59 -6.77
C GLN A 141 -9.97 9.32 -5.53
N TYR A 142 -8.87 10.02 -5.40
CA TYR A 142 -8.03 9.97 -4.20
C TYR A 142 -8.24 11.22 -3.36
N LYS A 143 -8.33 11.03 -2.05
CA LYS A 143 -8.34 12.09 -1.06
C LYS A 143 -7.61 11.67 0.20
N ARG A 144 -6.84 12.57 0.75
CA ARG A 144 -6.36 12.47 2.11
C ARG A 144 -7.44 13.03 3.03
N ILE A 145 -8.07 12.15 3.79
CA ILE A 145 -9.21 12.46 4.67
C ILE A 145 -8.70 12.76 6.07
N ASP A 146 -9.00 13.95 6.56
CA ASP A 146 -8.79 14.29 7.97
C ASP A 146 -9.85 13.56 8.82
N THR A 147 -9.39 12.71 9.74
CA THR A 147 -10.24 11.96 10.67
C THR A 147 -10.39 12.68 12.03
N GLY A 148 -9.82 13.87 12.18
CA GLY A 148 -9.72 14.59 13.46
C GLY A 148 -8.68 14.01 14.42
N LYS A 149 -8.04 12.92 14.05
CA LYS A 149 -6.94 12.26 14.78
C LYS A 149 -5.72 12.01 13.91
N SER A 150 -5.92 11.89 12.61
CA SER A 150 -4.88 11.67 11.61
C SER A 150 -5.43 12.01 10.23
N GLU A 151 -4.55 12.16 9.26
CA GLU A 151 -4.91 12.15 7.84
C GLU A 151 -4.79 10.74 7.28
N VAL A 152 -5.78 10.28 6.52
CA VAL A 152 -5.88 8.91 6.01
C VAL A 152 -6.00 8.93 4.50
N ASP A 153 -5.08 8.27 3.82
CA ASP A 153 -5.13 8.10 2.37
C ASP A 153 -6.33 7.22 2.00
N THR A 154 -7.21 7.74 1.15
CA THR A 154 -8.51 7.12 0.83
C THR A 154 -8.78 7.21 -0.66
N TRP A 155 -9.18 6.08 -1.24
CA TRP A 155 -9.54 5.92 -2.65
C TRP A 155 -11.02 5.58 -2.78
N GLY A 156 -11.65 6.07 -3.85
CA GLY A 156 -13.01 5.73 -4.17
C GLY A 156 -13.23 5.56 -5.68
N ILE A 157 -13.89 4.48 -6.09
CA ILE A 157 -14.42 4.34 -7.43
C ILE A 157 -15.89 4.79 -7.40
N PHE A 158 -16.22 5.79 -8.22
CA PHE A 158 -17.57 6.31 -8.33
C PHE A 158 -18.29 5.73 -9.55
N VAL A 159 -19.31 4.93 -9.30
CA VAL A 159 -20.19 4.36 -10.33
C VAL A 159 -21.49 5.16 -10.45
N GLY A 160 -22.00 5.69 -9.34
CA GLY A 160 -23.17 6.54 -9.32
C GLY A 160 -23.67 6.89 -7.92
N LYS A 161 -24.31 8.05 -7.78
CA LYS A 161 -24.79 8.56 -6.48
C LYS A 161 -25.80 7.65 -5.79
N ASP A 162 -26.61 6.95 -6.58
CA ASP A 162 -27.68 6.06 -6.12
C ASP A 162 -27.27 4.59 -6.07
N LYS A 163 -25.99 4.28 -6.36
CA LYS A 163 -25.46 2.92 -6.34
C LYS A 163 -25.01 2.54 -4.92
N PRO A 164 -25.15 1.25 -4.54
CA PRO A 164 -24.64 0.78 -3.25
C PRO A 164 -23.12 0.90 -3.20
N THR A 165 -22.59 0.96 -1.98
CA THR A 165 -21.13 1.14 -1.76
C THR A 165 -20.56 -0.04 -1.00
N ILE A 166 -19.41 -0.53 -1.45
CA ILE A 166 -18.59 -1.49 -0.73
C ILE A 166 -17.44 -0.73 -0.05
N LEU A 167 -17.32 -0.85 1.26
CA LEU A 167 -16.12 -0.54 2.01
C LEU A 167 -15.22 -1.78 2.00
N ASN A 168 -14.04 -1.68 1.38
CA ASN A 168 -13.06 -2.76 1.36
C ASN A 168 -11.88 -2.41 2.28
N ILE A 169 -11.48 -3.35 3.15
CA ILE A 169 -10.43 -3.17 4.16
C ILE A 169 -9.29 -4.15 3.88
N HIS A 170 -8.08 -3.61 3.69
CA HIS A 170 -6.91 -4.43 3.39
C HIS A 170 -6.46 -5.32 4.56
N GLY A 171 -5.68 -6.34 4.25
CA GLY A 171 -5.00 -7.18 5.22
C GLY A 171 -3.78 -6.48 5.84
N GLY A 172 -3.02 -7.19 6.64
CA GLY A 172 -1.80 -6.69 7.28
C GLY A 172 -1.91 -6.64 8.80
N PRO A 173 -2.03 -5.48 9.47
CA PRO A 173 -2.28 -4.13 8.98
C PRO A 173 -1.08 -3.43 8.31
N ALA A 174 0.15 -3.86 8.59
CA ALA A 174 1.40 -3.24 8.15
C ALA A 174 1.66 -3.38 6.63
N THR A 175 0.69 -3.01 5.82
CA THR A 175 0.69 -2.93 4.36
C THR A 175 -0.12 -1.71 3.94
N GLN A 176 -0.30 -1.46 2.64
CA GLN A 176 -1.10 -0.35 2.15
C GLN A 176 -1.92 -0.75 0.92
N TYR A 177 -3.10 -0.13 0.73
CA TYR A 177 -3.64 0.10 -0.60
C TYR A 177 -2.80 1.15 -1.32
N ALA A 178 -2.74 1.06 -2.64
CA ALA A 178 -1.86 1.90 -3.44
C ALA A 178 -2.55 2.35 -4.74
N PHE A 179 -1.91 3.26 -5.46
CA PHE A 179 -2.23 3.57 -6.84
C PHE A 179 -1.80 2.40 -7.73
N THR A 180 -2.50 1.26 -7.57
CA THR A 180 -2.23 0.01 -8.27
C THR A 180 -3.51 -0.55 -8.87
N PHE A 181 -3.38 -1.37 -9.90
CA PHE A 181 -4.53 -2.03 -10.51
C PHE A 181 -5.04 -3.15 -9.60
N PHE A 182 -6.22 -2.93 -9.00
CA PHE A 182 -6.95 -3.95 -8.28
C PHE A 182 -8.10 -4.47 -9.14
N ASP A 183 -7.97 -5.67 -9.68
CA ASP A 183 -9.00 -6.35 -10.48
C ASP A 183 -10.29 -6.57 -9.68
N GLU A 184 -10.17 -6.83 -8.38
CA GLU A 184 -11.28 -6.94 -7.44
C GLU A 184 -12.14 -5.67 -7.41
N PHE A 185 -11.52 -4.49 -7.26
CA PHE A 185 -12.24 -3.21 -7.25
C PHE A 185 -12.86 -2.91 -8.61
N GLN A 186 -12.17 -3.24 -9.69
CA GLN A 186 -12.68 -3.09 -11.05
C GLN A 186 -13.91 -4.00 -11.28
N THR A 187 -13.90 -5.21 -10.72
CA THR A 187 -15.00 -6.15 -10.80
C THR A 187 -16.24 -5.64 -10.04
N TYR A 188 -16.06 -5.15 -8.81
CA TYR A 188 -17.16 -4.57 -8.04
C TYR A 188 -17.77 -3.34 -8.73
N ALA A 189 -16.92 -2.46 -9.25
CA ALA A 189 -17.38 -1.28 -9.97
C ALA A 189 -18.16 -1.67 -11.25
N SER A 190 -17.68 -2.67 -11.97
CA SER A 190 -18.37 -3.18 -13.17
C SER A 190 -19.69 -3.88 -12.83
N ALA A 191 -19.82 -4.44 -11.62
CA ALA A 191 -21.08 -4.98 -11.09
C ALA A 191 -22.04 -3.91 -10.57
N GLY A 192 -21.66 -2.63 -10.63
CA GLY A 192 -22.52 -1.50 -10.27
C GLY A 192 -22.38 -1.01 -8.83
N PHE A 193 -21.31 -1.33 -8.14
CA PHE A 193 -21.04 -0.84 -6.79
C PHE A 193 -20.04 0.33 -6.82
N ASN A 194 -20.27 1.36 -6.01
CA ASN A 194 -19.18 2.24 -5.61
C ASN A 194 -18.23 1.44 -4.70
N VAL A 195 -16.94 1.74 -4.77
CA VAL A 195 -15.92 1.10 -3.90
C VAL A 195 -15.17 2.17 -3.14
N ILE A 196 -14.98 1.99 -1.84
CA ILE A 196 -14.17 2.87 -1.00
C ILE A 196 -13.18 2.00 -0.23
N ALA A 197 -11.92 2.43 -0.23
CA ALA A 197 -10.81 1.79 0.46
C ALA A 197 -9.90 2.86 1.08
N CYS A 198 -9.28 2.57 2.21
CA CYS A 198 -8.37 3.52 2.88
C CYS A 198 -7.22 2.81 3.58
N ASN A 199 -6.18 3.60 3.90
CA ASN A 199 -5.03 3.16 4.69
C ASN A 199 -5.13 3.78 6.10
N PRO A 200 -5.81 3.13 7.05
CA PRO A 200 -5.91 3.62 8.44
C PRO A 200 -4.54 3.59 9.13
N ARG A 201 -4.43 4.22 10.29
CA ARG A 201 -3.26 4.02 11.15
C ARG A 201 -3.01 2.53 11.37
N GLY A 202 -1.74 2.13 11.35
CA GLY A 202 -1.31 0.73 11.25
C GLY A 202 -0.84 0.32 9.87
N SER A 203 -1.23 1.06 8.82
CA SER A 203 -0.77 0.83 7.45
C SER A 203 0.67 1.31 7.22
N SER A 204 1.35 0.74 6.22
CA SER A 204 2.67 1.23 5.76
C SER A 204 2.55 2.51 4.92
N GLY A 205 3.68 3.04 4.47
CA GLY A 205 3.75 4.20 3.57
C GLY A 205 3.60 5.59 4.23
N ARG A 206 3.39 5.66 5.54
CA ARG A 206 3.21 6.92 6.27
C ARG A 206 4.19 7.12 7.42
N GLY A 207 5.24 6.30 7.47
CA GLY A 207 6.27 6.35 8.49
C GLY A 207 5.99 5.46 9.71
N HIS A 208 7.00 5.40 10.57
CA HIS A 208 7.03 4.46 11.70
C HIS A 208 5.93 4.75 12.74
N ASP A 209 5.72 6.01 13.08
CA ASP A 209 4.73 6.39 14.09
C ASP A 209 3.29 6.05 13.65
N PHE A 210 2.97 6.33 12.38
CA PHE A 210 1.68 5.97 11.80
C PHE A 210 1.46 4.46 11.77
N LEU A 211 2.48 3.71 11.39
CA LEU A 211 2.49 2.25 11.35
C LEU A 211 2.26 1.64 12.74
N ARG A 212 2.83 2.23 13.79
CA ARG A 212 2.76 1.70 15.16
C ARG A 212 1.60 2.24 15.99
N ASP A 213 0.85 3.21 15.49
CA ASP A 213 -0.22 3.85 16.30
C ASP A 213 -1.40 2.92 16.62
N VAL A 214 -1.42 1.72 16.07
CA VAL A 214 -2.39 0.66 16.45
C VAL A 214 -1.86 -0.32 17.51
N CYS A 215 -0.59 -0.22 17.91
CA CYS A 215 0.02 -1.15 18.86
C CYS A 215 -0.55 -1.01 20.27
N GLY A 216 -0.42 -2.08 21.05
CA GLY A 216 -0.97 -2.17 22.40
C GLY A 216 -2.49 -2.36 22.37
N ASN A 217 -3.21 -1.61 23.19
CA ASN A 217 -4.67 -1.66 23.32
C ASN A 217 -5.44 -0.77 22.32
N LYS A 218 -4.78 -0.30 21.25
CA LYS A 218 -5.39 0.58 20.25
C LYS A 218 -5.97 -0.16 19.03
N TRP A 219 -5.64 -1.43 18.87
CA TRP A 219 -6.12 -2.29 17.79
C TRP A 219 -7.65 -2.44 17.86
N GLY A 220 -8.33 -2.18 16.75
CA GLY A 220 -9.80 -2.13 16.69
C GLY A 220 -10.42 -0.85 17.26
N VAL A 221 -9.60 0.10 17.71
CA VAL A 221 -10.06 1.40 18.24
C VAL A 221 -9.64 2.53 17.31
N THR A 222 -8.34 2.72 17.18
CA THR A 222 -7.75 3.79 16.38
C THR A 222 -8.00 3.61 14.88
N ASP A 223 -7.74 2.42 14.40
CA ASP A 223 -7.91 1.98 13.02
C ASP A 223 -9.38 1.91 12.61
N MET A 224 -10.27 1.40 13.47
CA MET A 224 -11.72 1.43 13.23
C MET A 224 -12.22 2.87 13.08
N HIS A 225 -11.78 3.79 13.94
CA HIS A 225 -12.15 5.20 13.85
C HIS A 225 -11.75 5.78 12.49
N ASP A 226 -10.52 5.53 12.06
CA ASP A 226 -9.99 6.00 10.78
C ASP A 226 -10.79 5.44 9.60
N VAL A 227 -11.04 4.13 9.59
CA VAL A 227 -11.80 3.44 8.55
C VAL A 227 -13.20 4.03 8.41
N LEU A 228 -13.94 4.14 9.52
CA LEU A 228 -15.33 4.61 9.50
C LEU A 228 -15.44 6.09 9.13
N THR A 229 -14.50 6.92 9.62
CA THR A 229 -14.47 8.34 9.29
C THR A 229 -14.12 8.57 7.84
N SER A 230 -13.10 7.85 7.33
CA SER A 230 -12.71 7.91 5.91
C SER A 230 -13.85 7.47 4.99
N PHE A 231 -14.51 6.37 5.31
CA PHE A 231 -15.66 5.89 4.55
C PHE A 231 -16.78 6.93 4.47
N LYS A 232 -17.21 7.46 5.62
CA LYS A 232 -18.29 8.48 5.68
C LYS A 232 -17.93 9.75 4.90
N ASN A 233 -16.70 10.23 5.07
CA ASN A 233 -16.26 11.46 4.42
C ASN A 233 -16.03 11.26 2.92
N MET A 234 -15.47 10.14 2.50
CA MET A 234 -15.29 9.84 1.08
C MET A 234 -16.64 9.71 0.35
N LYS A 235 -17.66 9.10 0.97
CA LYS A 235 -19.05 9.11 0.42
C LYS A 235 -19.56 10.52 0.19
N LYS A 236 -19.30 11.45 1.11
CA LYS A 236 -19.69 12.87 0.95
C LYS A 236 -18.93 13.52 -0.20
N VAL A 237 -17.61 13.33 -0.27
CA VAL A 237 -16.77 13.84 -1.38
C VAL A 237 -17.30 13.37 -2.73
N MET A 238 -17.68 12.08 -2.82
CA MET A 238 -18.19 11.47 -4.04
C MET A 238 -19.68 11.78 -4.31
N GLY A 239 -20.38 12.46 -3.40
CA GLY A 239 -21.81 12.77 -3.54
C GLY A 239 -22.72 11.53 -3.50
N ILE A 240 -22.30 10.44 -2.86
CA ILE A 240 -23.07 9.19 -2.75
C ILE A 240 -24.18 9.36 -1.74
N THR A 241 -25.43 9.15 -2.18
CA THR A 241 -26.64 9.30 -1.37
C THR A 241 -27.25 7.96 -0.95
N ASN A 242 -26.94 6.87 -1.66
CA ASN A 242 -27.41 5.53 -1.34
C ASN A 242 -26.89 5.09 0.05
N LYS A 243 -27.77 4.42 0.82
CA LYS A 243 -27.47 3.93 2.18
C LYS A 243 -27.34 2.41 2.27
N ASN A 244 -27.40 1.71 1.12
CA ASN A 244 -27.18 0.27 1.07
C ASN A 244 -25.69 0.00 0.94
N ASP A 245 -25.00 0.06 2.07
CA ASP A 245 -23.57 -0.14 2.15
C ASP A 245 -23.23 -1.58 2.56
N GLY A 246 -22.23 -2.16 1.91
CA GLY A 246 -21.59 -3.40 2.30
C GLY A 246 -20.20 -3.14 2.86
N ILE A 247 -19.69 -4.07 3.64
CA ILE A 247 -18.32 -4.04 4.19
C ILE A 247 -17.64 -5.38 3.96
N MET A 248 -16.36 -5.37 3.63
CA MET A 248 -15.59 -6.59 3.45
C MET A 248 -14.10 -6.39 3.71
N GLY A 249 -13.42 -7.49 3.96
CA GLY A 249 -11.98 -7.52 4.09
C GLY A 249 -11.43 -8.90 4.41
N GLY A 250 -10.15 -9.09 4.12
CA GLY A 250 -9.43 -10.34 4.33
C GLY A 250 -8.35 -10.22 5.41
N SER A 251 -8.07 -11.31 6.14
CA SER A 251 -7.02 -11.36 7.18
C SER A 251 -7.28 -10.32 8.28
N TYR A 252 -6.38 -9.34 8.49
CA TYR A 252 -6.64 -8.19 9.34
C TYR A 252 -7.91 -7.43 8.91
N GLY A 253 -8.13 -7.22 7.59
CA GLY A 253 -9.37 -6.61 7.10
C GLY A 253 -10.61 -7.42 7.45
N GLY A 254 -10.50 -8.75 7.50
CA GLY A 254 -11.57 -9.64 7.98
C GLY A 254 -11.83 -9.48 9.48
N PHE A 255 -10.79 -9.37 10.29
CA PHE A 255 -10.90 -9.01 11.70
C PHE A 255 -11.64 -7.67 11.85
N MET A 256 -11.17 -6.63 11.16
CA MET A 256 -11.76 -5.29 11.23
C MET A 256 -13.21 -5.27 10.74
N THR A 257 -13.54 -6.02 9.70
CA THR A 257 -14.93 -6.20 9.24
C THR A 257 -15.81 -6.79 10.34
N SER A 258 -15.37 -7.89 10.97
CA SER A 258 -16.09 -8.52 12.08
C SER A 258 -16.22 -7.59 13.28
N TRP A 259 -15.15 -6.87 13.59
CA TRP A 259 -15.12 -5.91 14.70
C TRP A 259 -16.11 -4.77 14.49
N ILE A 260 -16.12 -4.18 13.30
CA ILE A 260 -17.03 -3.07 12.93
C ILE A 260 -18.49 -3.51 13.01
N ILE A 261 -18.86 -4.66 12.41
CA ILE A 261 -20.27 -5.11 12.43
C ILE A 261 -20.76 -5.51 13.82
N SER A 262 -19.85 -5.95 14.69
CA SER A 262 -20.17 -6.25 16.09
C SER A 262 -20.43 -4.98 16.91
N HIS A 263 -19.70 -3.89 16.64
CA HIS A 263 -19.87 -2.61 17.35
C HIS A 263 -20.90 -1.68 16.70
N HIS A 264 -21.16 -1.86 15.40
CA HIS A 264 -22.08 -1.06 14.60
C HIS A 264 -23.02 -1.94 13.77
N PRO A 265 -23.89 -2.77 14.41
CA PRO A 265 -24.65 -3.84 13.73
C PRO A 265 -25.65 -3.33 12.67
N ASN A 266 -26.04 -2.06 12.71
CA ASN A 266 -27.00 -1.47 11.79
C ASN A 266 -26.37 -0.60 10.70
N MET A 267 -25.03 -0.52 10.66
CA MET A 267 -24.36 0.40 9.73
C MET A 267 -24.28 -0.15 8.31
N PHE A 268 -24.08 -1.45 8.17
CA PHE A 268 -23.94 -2.11 6.87
C PHE A 268 -25.08 -3.10 6.63
N LYS A 269 -25.49 -3.26 5.36
CA LYS A 269 -26.55 -4.19 4.95
C LYS A 269 -26.04 -5.61 4.72
N SER A 270 -24.75 -5.74 4.40
CA SER A 270 -24.07 -7.01 4.19
C SER A 270 -22.61 -6.91 4.61
N ALA A 271 -22.04 -8.05 5.01
CA ALA A 271 -20.63 -8.15 5.36
C ALA A 271 -20.02 -9.42 4.78
N ILE A 272 -18.80 -9.33 4.26
CA ILE A 272 -18.00 -10.49 3.83
C ILE A 272 -16.72 -10.50 4.67
N VAL A 273 -16.56 -11.52 5.48
CA VAL A 273 -15.44 -11.73 6.38
C VAL A 273 -14.56 -12.84 5.81
N GLU A 274 -13.40 -12.47 5.26
CA GLU A 274 -12.51 -13.42 4.61
C GLU A 274 -11.30 -13.72 5.50
N ARG A 275 -11.03 -15.02 5.78
CA ARG A 275 -9.79 -15.47 6.44
C ARG A 275 -9.42 -14.64 7.67
N ALA A 276 -10.42 -14.28 8.48
CA ALA A 276 -10.26 -13.31 9.56
C ALA A 276 -9.48 -13.90 10.75
N LEU A 277 -8.71 -13.03 11.41
CA LEU A 277 -8.08 -13.29 12.70
C LEU A 277 -9.10 -13.06 13.81
N LEU A 278 -9.84 -14.10 14.21
CA LEU A 278 -10.91 -13.98 15.21
C LEU A 278 -10.53 -14.53 16.59
N ASN A 279 -9.50 -15.35 16.67
CA ASN A 279 -9.01 -15.91 17.92
C ASN A 279 -7.50 -15.71 18.05
N TRP A 280 -7.10 -14.79 18.92
CA TRP A 280 -5.70 -14.46 19.17
C TRP A 280 -4.93 -15.56 19.93
N GLU A 281 -5.61 -16.35 20.76
CA GLU A 281 -5.00 -17.42 21.55
C GLU A 281 -4.48 -18.56 20.67
N THR A 282 -5.10 -18.78 19.52
CA THR A 282 -4.68 -19.83 18.57
C THR A 282 -3.61 -19.37 17.58
N MET A 283 -3.18 -18.12 17.63
CA MET A 283 -2.15 -17.55 16.75
C MET A 283 -0.74 -17.51 17.35
N VAL A 284 -0.56 -17.93 18.60
CA VAL A 284 0.73 -17.90 19.30
C VAL A 284 1.48 -19.22 19.10
#